data_f85fa5a0bb7cb67dfe082d7006fab2e4
#
_entry.id   f85fa5a0bb7cb67dfe082d7006fab2e4
#
_cell.length_a   1.000
_cell.length_b   1.000
_cell.length_c   1.000
_cell.angle_alpha   90.00
_cell.angle_beta   90.00
_cell.angle_gamma   90.00
#
_symmetry.space_group_name_H-M   'P 1'
#
loop_
_entity.id
_entity.type
_entity.pdbx_description
1 polymer ?
#
loop_
_entity_poly.entity_id
_entity_poly.type
_entity_poly.pdbx_seq_one_letter_code
_entity_poly.pdbx_strand_id
1 'polypeptide(L)'
;MRKGWGITLKAKFGWFLMEFPSFAIIIILFFIGNKKINPVAIVFLIYWSFHYFHRTMVYPFMMKGGNKKFPVLILAFALIFNFINAYLNGRYLFFFSSPYPTGWFIDARFIIGSILFIAGMFINIQSDYILLKLRKQGDNNYIIPYSGFFRFVSSPNYFGEIIEWIGWAILTWSFSGLAFAVFTLANLAPRAYSNHKWYKNKFSSYPKNRKALIPFIY
;
A
#
# COMPACT_ATOMS: atom_id res chain seq x y z
N MET A 1 17.50 -11.72 -5.60
CA MET A 1 18.11 -10.63 -4.80
C MET A 1 19.52 -10.35 -5.32
N ARG A 2 19.90 -9.10 -5.46
CA ARG A 2 21.32 -8.76 -5.72
C ARG A 2 22.17 -9.24 -4.54
N LYS A 3 23.32 -9.86 -4.84
CA LYS A 3 24.31 -10.21 -3.81
C LYS A 3 24.88 -8.91 -3.22
N GLY A 4 25.07 -8.82 -1.88
CA GLY A 4 25.73 -7.67 -1.26
C GLY A 4 24.86 -6.72 -0.45
N TRP A 5 23.62 -7.06 -0.12
CA TRP A 5 22.74 -6.20 0.71
C TRP A 5 23.02 -6.25 2.23
N GLY A 6 24.13 -6.82 2.66
CA GLY A 6 24.53 -6.87 4.07
C GLY A 6 23.66 -7.77 4.94
N ILE A 7 23.45 -7.35 6.20
CA ILE A 7 22.68 -8.09 7.21
C ILE A 7 21.22 -8.25 6.75
N THR A 8 20.65 -9.42 6.98
CA THR A 8 19.27 -9.74 6.63
C THR A 8 18.52 -10.35 7.82
N LEU A 9 17.20 -10.16 7.83
CA LEU A 9 16.28 -10.79 8.78
C LEU A 9 15.18 -11.57 8.05
N LYS A 10 14.34 -12.30 8.80
CA LYS A 10 13.22 -13.04 8.22
C LYS A 10 12.22 -12.07 7.58
N ALA A 11 11.78 -12.36 6.35
CA ALA A 11 10.93 -11.43 5.59
C ALA A 11 9.61 -11.08 6.29
N LYS A 12 8.98 -12.03 6.99
CA LYS A 12 7.75 -11.77 7.76
C LYS A 12 7.98 -10.70 8.84
N PHE A 13 9.07 -10.86 9.59
CA PHE A 13 9.41 -9.93 10.67
C PHE A 13 9.84 -8.57 10.12
N GLY A 14 10.62 -8.56 9.02
CA GLY A 14 10.98 -7.32 8.33
C GLY A 14 9.77 -6.55 7.83
N TRP A 15 8.78 -7.27 7.29
CA TRP A 15 7.54 -6.64 6.84
C TRP A 15 6.73 -6.07 7.99
N PHE A 16 6.55 -6.84 9.06
CA PHE A 16 5.87 -6.36 10.26
C PHE A 16 6.52 -5.07 10.80
N LEU A 17 7.84 -5.10 11.01
CA LEU A 17 8.58 -3.94 11.53
C LEU A 17 8.47 -2.72 10.61
N MET A 18 8.50 -2.94 9.29
CA MET A 18 8.43 -1.88 8.30
C MET A 18 7.10 -1.11 8.35
N GLU A 19 5.98 -1.81 8.49
CA GLU A 19 4.64 -1.21 8.41
C GLU A 19 4.12 -0.75 9.79
N PHE A 20 4.61 -1.33 10.88
CA PHE A 20 4.14 -1.04 12.24
C PHE A 20 4.20 0.44 12.62
N PRO A 21 5.24 1.23 12.29
CA PRO A 21 5.26 2.65 12.61
C PRO A 21 4.09 3.43 12.02
N SER A 22 3.71 3.15 10.77
CA SER A 22 2.57 3.82 10.13
C SER A 22 1.25 3.53 10.84
N PHE A 23 1.09 2.31 11.38
CA PHE A 23 -0.07 1.94 12.17
C PHE A 23 -0.07 2.62 13.55
N ALA A 24 1.05 2.55 14.28
CA ALA A 24 1.14 3.03 15.64
C ALA A 24 1.12 4.57 15.74
N ILE A 25 1.88 5.25 14.89
CA ILE A 25 2.06 6.71 14.95
C ILE A 25 0.73 7.44 14.69
N ILE A 26 -0.05 7.01 13.70
CA ILE A 26 -1.32 7.66 13.40
C ILE A 26 -2.30 7.57 14.58
N ILE A 27 -2.35 6.42 15.25
CA ILE A 27 -3.17 6.19 16.44
C ILE A 27 -2.70 7.09 17.60
N ILE A 28 -1.40 7.10 17.86
CA ILE A 28 -0.83 7.97 18.91
C ILE A 28 -1.17 9.44 18.64
N LEU A 29 -0.92 9.90 17.40
CA LEU A 29 -1.18 11.29 17.03
C LEU A 29 -2.67 11.65 17.10
N PHE A 30 -3.57 10.72 16.82
CA PHE A 30 -5.00 10.94 17.02
C PHE A 30 -5.33 11.17 18.51
N PHE A 31 -4.84 10.30 19.41
CA PHE A 31 -5.15 10.39 20.84
C PHE A 31 -4.52 11.60 21.55
N ILE A 32 -3.36 12.06 21.11
CA ILE A 32 -2.74 13.28 21.65
C ILE A 32 -3.17 14.54 20.92
N GLY A 33 -3.86 14.41 19.77
CA GLY A 33 -4.37 15.51 18.97
C GLY A 33 -5.60 16.20 19.57
N ASN A 34 -5.98 17.30 18.97
CA ASN A 34 -7.11 18.14 19.43
C ASN A 34 -8.42 17.90 18.63
N LYS A 35 -8.47 16.88 17.76
CA LYS A 35 -9.63 16.56 16.89
C LYS A 35 -10.36 15.26 17.28
N LYS A 36 -10.15 14.74 18.47
CA LYS A 36 -10.67 13.43 18.92
C LYS A 36 -12.18 13.25 18.81
N ILE A 37 -12.93 14.32 19.01
CA ILE A 37 -14.40 14.29 18.94
C ILE A 37 -14.95 14.64 17.55
N ASN A 38 -14.09 14.92 16.57
CA ASN A 38 -14.52 15.19 15.20
C ASN A 38 -14.84 13.87 14.47
N PRO A 39 -16.11 13.64 14.05
CA PRO A 39 -16.50 12.38 13.40
C PRO A 39 -15.72 12.09 12.12
N VAL A 40 -15.39 13.13 11.35
CA VAL A 40 -14.63 12.97 10.09
C VAL A 40 -13.20 12.54 10.39
N ALA A 41 -12.56 13.11 11.42
CA ALA A 41 -11.22 12.71 11.86
C ALA A 41 -11.18 11.26 12.34
N ILE A 42 -12.25 10.78 12.99
CA ILE A 42 -12.40 9.38 13.41
C ILE A 42 -12.44 8.47 12.16
N VAL A 43 -13.20 8.84 11.14
CA VAL A 43 -13.28 8.06 9.89
C VAL A 43 -11.94 8.04 9.16
N PHE A 44 -11.19 9.14 9.15
CA PHE A 44 -9.83 9.14 8.59
C PHE A 44 -8.89 8.20 9.37
N LEU A 45 -8.97 8.21 10.69
CA LEU A 45 -8.23 7.26 11.52
C LEU A 45 -8.60 5.80 11.16
N ILE A 46 -9.89 5.50 10.99
CA ILE A 46 -10.37 4.16 10.65
C ILE A 46 -9.81 3.72 9.29
N TYR A 47 -9.89 4.55 8.24
CA TYR A 47 -9.37 4.21 6.91
C TYR A 47 -7.88 3.92 6.93
N TRP A 48 -7.08 4.80 7.50
CA TRP A 48 -5.64 4.61 7.63
C TRP A 48 -5.29 3.38 8.46
N SER A 49 -5.91 3.24 9.63
CA SER A 49 -5.64 2.13 10.54
C SER A 49 -6.06 0.79 9.93
N PHE A 50 -7.14 0.73 9.15
CA PHE A 50 -7.59 -0.50 8.50
C PHE A 50 -6.58 -0.98 7.45
N HIS A 51 -6.06 -0.07 6.61
CA HIS A 51 -4.99 -0.40 5.67
C HIS A 51 -3.75 -0.93 6.39
N TYR A 52 -3.22 -0.16 7.34
CA TYR A 52 -1.98 -0.53 8.00
C TYR A 52 -2.13 -1.71 8.97
N PHE A 53 -3.31 -1.92 9.56
CA PHE A 53 -3.61 -3.14 10.30
C PHE A 53 -3.49 -4.37 9.39
N HIS A 54 -4.10 -4.32 8.21
CA HIS A 54 -3.97 -5.42 7.24
C HIS A 54 -2.51 -5.64 6.82
N ARG A 55 -1.78 -4.57 6.52
CA ARG A 55 -0.36 -4.66 6.09
C ARG A 55 0.58 -5.14 7.19
N THR A 56 0.30 -4.79 8.44
CA THR A 56 1.14 -5.12 9.61
C THR A 56 0.77 -6.45 10.24
N MET A 57 -0.53 -6.67 10.50
CA MET A 57 -1.00 -7.79 11.31
C MET A 57 -1.53 -8.96 10.49
N VAL A 58 -2.01 -8.75 9.26
CA VAL A 58 -2.62 -9.82 8.45
C VAL A 58 -1.66 -10.33 7.39
N TYR A 59 -1.18 -9.44 6.52
CA TYR A 59 -0.37 -9.82 5.36
C TYR A 59 0.91 -10.60 5.70
N PRO A 60 1.76 -10.21 6.69
CA PRO A 60 2.97 -10.95 7.01
C PRO A 60 2.71 -12.38 7.46
N PHE A 61 1.60 -12.62 8.17
CA PHE A 61 1.24 -13.95 8.63
C PHE A 61 0.70 -14.85 7.51
N MET A 62 0.11 -14.24 6.48
CA MET A 62 -0.33 -14.95 5.26
C MET A 62 0.83 -15.29 4.32
N MET A 63 1.99 -14.63 4.44
CA MET A 63 3.14 -14.88 3.57
C MET A 63 3.64 -16.31 3.69
N LYS A 64 3.63 -17.04 2.57
CA LYS A 64 4.25 -18.36 2.43
C LYS A 64 5.75 -18.18 2.13
N GLY A 65 6.61 -18.99 2.74
CA GLY A 65 8.07 -18.90 2.54
C GLY A 65 8.78 -18.02 3.56
N GLY A 66 8.52 -18.26 4.86
CA GLY A 66 9.07 -17.51 6.00
C GLY A 66 10.61 -17.45 6.10
N ASN A 67 11.34 -18.25 5.33
CA ASN A 67 12.81 -18.23 5.26
C ASN A 67 13.37 -17.22 4.25
N LYS A 68 12.52 -16.46 3.52
CA LYS A 68 13.01 -15.40 2.65
C LYS A 68 13.70 -14.32 3.48
N LYS A 69 14.86 -13.90 2.99
CA LYS A 69 15.69 -12.87 3.62
C LYS A 69 15.20 -11.48 3.22
N PHE A 70 15.14 -10.56 4.19
CA PHE A 70 14.82 -9.15 4.02
C PHE A 70 16.01 -8.30 4.44
N PRO A 71 16.60 -7.48 3.56
CA PRO A 71 17.77 -6.68 3.88
C PRO A 71 17.46 -5.59 4.93
N VAL A 72 18.29 -5.48 5.95
CA VAL A 72 18.14 -4.48 7.03
C VAL A 72 18.23 -3.05 6.49
N LEU A 73 19.06 -2.81 5.48
CA LEU A 73 19.17 -1.49 4.85
C LEU A 73 17.84 -1.05 4.21
N ILE A 74 17.14 -1.96 3.54
CA ILE A 74 15.79 -1.66 2.97
C ILE A 74 14.80 -1.40 4.10
N LEU A 75 14.88 -2.16 5.19
CA LEU A 75 14.05 -1.92 6.38
C LEU A 75 14.28 -0.53 6.95
N ALA A 76 15.54 -0.11 7.10
CA ALA A 76 15.87 1.20 7.64
C ALA A 76 15.27 2.35 6.81
N PHE A 77 15.43 2.31 5.48
CA PHE A 77 14.82 3.31 4.60
C PHE A 77 13.29 3.30 4.66
N ALA A 78 12.70 2.11 4.72
CA ALA A 78 11.24 1.98 4.82
C ALA A 78 10.71 2.48 6.18
N LEU A 79 11.43 2.24 7.28
CA LEU A 79 11.09 2.77 8.61
C LEU A 79 11.11 4.30 8.63
N ILE A 80 12.17 4.90 8.09
CA ILE A 80 12.28 6.37 7.98
C ILE A 80 11.11 6.93 7.19
N PHE A 81 10.84 6.34 6.03
CA PHE A 81 9.70 6.77 5.19
C PHE A 81 8.37 6.63 5.92
N ASN A 82 8.07 5.46 6.48
CA ASN A 82 6.80 5.20 7.15
C ASN A 82 6.59 6.08 8.38
N PHE A 83 7.67 6.35 9.13
CA PHE A 83 7.63 7.30 10.25
C PHE A 83 7.26 8.71 9.77
N ILE A 84 7.98 9.24 8.78
CA ILE A 84 7.75 10.58 8.24
C ILE A 84 6.35 10.69 7.65
N ASN A 85 5.93 9.70 6.87
CA ASN A 85 4.63 9.68 6.22
C ASN A 85 3.48 9.70 7.23
N ALA A 86 3.50 8.80 8.22
CA ALA A 86 2.47 8.74 9.26
C ALA A 86 2.47 10.00 10.12
N TYR A 87 3.66 10.53 10.44
CA TYR A 87 3.81 11.76 11.19
C TYR A 87 3.20 12.95 10.44
N LEU A 88 3.55 13.16 9.18
CA LEU A 88 3.04 14.29 8.38
C LEU A 88 1.51 14.23 8.22
N ASN A 89 0.97 13.04 7.88
CA ASN A 89 -0.47 12.87 7.73
C ASN A 89 -1.20 13.07 9.07
N GLY A 90 -0.74 12.42 10.15
CA GLY A 90 -1.38 12.53 11.46
C GLY A 90 -1.27 13.93 12.05
N ARG A 91 -0.11 14.60 11.93
CA ARG A 91 0.06 15.98 12.40
C ARG A 91 -0.84 16.95 11.64
N TYR A 92 -0.92 16.81 10.33
CA TYR A 92 -1.83 17.65 9.57
C TYR A 92 -3.29 17.42 9.99
N LEU A 93 -3.76 16.16 9.95
CA LEU A 93 -5.18 15.84 10.16
C LEU A 93 -5.66 16.13 11.59
N PHE A 94 -4.84 15.84 12.60
CA PHE A 94 -5.27 15.86 13.99
C PHE A 94 -4.82 17.09 14.78
N PHE A 95 -3.95 17.94 14.20
CA PHE A 95 -3.47 19.15 14.87
C PHE A 95 -3.65 20.41 14.02
N PHE A 96 -3.19 20.40 12.76
CA PHE A 96 -3.05 21.64 11.97
C PHE A 96 -4.25 21.94 11.06
N SER A 97 -4.94 20.92 10.55
CA SER A 97 -6.11 21.15 9.70
C SER A 97 -7.19 21.94 10.47
N SER A 98 -7.99 22.72 9.78
CA SER A 98 -9.28 23.15 10.33
C SER A 98 -10.15 21.93 10.62
N PRO A 99 -11.02 21.95 11.65
CA PRO A 99 -11.96 20.87 11.87
C PRO A 99 -12.82 20.64 10.63
N TYR A 100 -12.87 19.40 10.15
CA TYR A 100 -13.76 19.05 9.05
C TYR A 100 -15.20 19.14 9.53
N PRO A 101 -16.09 19.88 8.82
CA PRO A 101 -17.50 19.94 9.19
C PRO A 101 -18.17 18.58 8.96
N THR A 102 -19.27 18.29 9.66
CA THR A 102 -20.05 17.04 9.44
C THR A 102 -20.58 16.93 8.01
N GLY A 103 -20.86 18.06 7.36
CA GLY A 103 -21.20 18.11 5.93
C GLY A 103 -20.11 17.58 5.00
N TRP A 104 -18.87 17.36 5.50
CA TRP A 104 -17.81 16.75 4.73
C TRP A 104 -18.18 15.34 4.24
N PHE A 105 -19.00 14.60 4.98
CA PHE A 105 -19.44 13.25 4.58
C PHE A 105 -20.25 13.21 3.28
N ILE A 106 -20.93 14.32 2.95
CA ILE A 106 -21.69 14.46 1.69
C ILE A 106 -20.94 15.30 0.64
N ASP A 107 -19.74 15.77 0.94
CA ASP A 107 -18.89 16.46 -0.02
C ASP A 107 -18.39 15.48 -1.09
N ALA A 108 -18.40 15.91 -2.36
CA ALA A 108 -17.97 15.08 -3.48
C ALA A 108 -16.55 14.55 -3.31
N ARG A 109 -15.65 15.31 -2.70
CA ARG A 109 -14.27 14.90 -2.41
C ARG A 109 -14.23 13.71 -1.46
N PHE A 110 -15.04 13.75 -0.39
CA PHE A 110 -15.13 12.64 0.54
C PHE A 110 -15.72 11.40 -0.10
N ILE A 111 -16.81 11.54 -0.85
CA ILE A 111 -17.50 10.42 -1.49
C ILE A 111 -16.60 9.77 -2.55
N ILE A 112 -16.08 10.56 -3.51
CA ILE A 112 -15.22 10.03 -4.58
C ILE A 112 -13.93 9.44 -4.00
N GLY A 113 -13.30 10.16 -3.06
CA GLY A 113 -12.08 9.70 -2.40
C GLY A 113 -12.30 8.39 -1.65
N SER A 114 -13.42 8.24 -0.94
CA SER A 114 -13.77 7.00 -0.23
C SER A 114 -14.01 5.84 -1.19
N ILE A 115 -14.71 6.06 -2.30
CA ILE A 115 -14.92 5.03 -3.33
C ILE A 115 -13.58 4.56 -3.90
N LEU A 116 -12.68 5.49 -4.25
CA LEU A 116 -11.35 5.16 -4.76
C LEU A 116 -10.51 4.44 -3.73
N PHE A 117 -10.53 4.89 -2.47
CA PHE A 117 -9.78 4.24 -1.39
C PHE A 117 -10.22 2.79 -1.19
N ILE A 118 -11.52 2.55 -1.04
CA ILE A 118 -12.08 1.21 -0.82
C ILE A 118 -11.85 0.31 -2.04
N ALA A 119 -12.08 0.82 -3.25
CA ALA A 119 -11.86 0.06 -4.48
C ALA A 119 -10.37 -0.29 -4.66
N GLY A 120 -9.48 0.68 -4.43
CA GLY A 120 -8.03 0.48 -4.50
C GLY A 120 -7.55 -0.56 -3.49
N MET A 121 -7.99 -0.46 -2.25
CA MET A 121 -7.68 -1.42 -1.20
C MET A 121 -8.19 -2.82 -1.53
N PHE A 122 -9.41 -2.94 -2.05
CA PHE A 122 -9.95 -4.23 -2.49
C PHE A 122 -9.09 -4.86 -3.59
N ILE A 123 -8.71 -4.10 -4.61
CA ILE A 123 -7.85 -4.57 -5.70
C ILE A 123 -6.48 -4.99 -5.16
N ASN A 124 -5.88 -4.21 -4.24
CA ASN A 124 -4.60 -4.51 -3.62
C ASN A 124 -4.66 -5.85 -2.86
N ILE A 125 -5.60 -5.98 -1.92
CA ILE A 125 -5.76 -7.19 -1.08
C ILE A 125 -6.08 -8.43 -1.93
N GLN A 126 -7.01 -8.32 -2.88
CA GLN A 126 -7.38 -9.43 -3.76
C GLN A 126 -6.16 -9.91 -4.56
N SER A 127 -5.39 -8.97 -5.10
CA SER A 127 -4.23 -9.28 -5.93
C SER A 127 -3.11 -9.94 -5.12
N ASP A 128 -2.83 -9.42 -3.93
CA ASP A 128 -1.86 -10.03 -3.02
C ASP A 128 -2.29 -11.44 -2.59
N TYR A 129 -3.57 -11.64 -2.32
CA TYR A 129 -4.12 -12.97 -1.99
C TYR A 129 -3.96 -13.98 -3.14
N ILE A 130 -4.20 -13.54 -4.39
CA ILE A 130 -3.95 -14.37 -5.58
C ILE A 130 -2.48 -14.76 -5.66
N LEU A 131 -1.55 -13.82 -5.49
CA LEU A 131 -0.12 -14.11 -5.49
C LEU A 131 0.31 -15.05 -4.37
N LEU A 132 -0.26 -14.90 -3.19
CA LEU A 132 0.03 -15.77 -2.04
C LEU A 132 -0.48 -17.20 -2.26
N LYS A 133 -1.64 -17.36 -2.89
CA LYS A 133 -2.18 -18.70 -3.26
C LYS A 133 -1.31 -19.42 -4.27
N LEU A 134 -0.78 -18.71 -5.27
CA LEU A 134 0.06 -19.28 -6.30
C LEU A 134 1.45 -19.72 -5.79
N ARG A 135 1.90 -19.17 -4.66
CA ARG A 135 3.18 -19.58 -4.04
C ARG A 135 2.99 -20.84 -3.22
N LYS A 136 3.58 -21.96 -3.68
CA LYS A 136 3.69 -23.19 -2.89
C LYS A 136 4.82 -23.03 -1.84
N GLN A 137 4.67 -23.70 -0.70
CA GLN A 137 5.68 -23.72 0.35
C GLN A 137 6.92 -24.48 -0.19
N GLY A 138 8.10 -23.85 -0.12
CA GLY A 138 9.36 -24.46 -0.60
C GLY A 138 9.63 -24.37 -2.11
N ASP A 139 8.67 -23.90 -2.91
CA ASP A 139 8.84 -23.79 -4.36
C ASP A 139 9.31 -22.38 -4.74
N ASN A 140 10.42 -22.29 -5.48
CA ASN A 140 10.93 -21.06 -6.08
C ASN A 140 10.35 -20.79 -7.48
N ASN A 141 9.45 -21.65 -7.97
CA ASN A 141 8.86 -21.50 -9.30
C ASN A 141 7.80 -20.39 -9.29
N TYR A 142 8.01 -19.42 -10.12
CA TYR A 142 7.02 -18.37 -10.38
C TYR A 142 6.00 -18.89 -11.40
N ILE A 143 4.73 -18.62 -11.10
CA ILE A 143 3.59 -18.96 -11.98
C ILE A 143 2.96 -17.66 -12.45
N ILE A 144 2.51 -17.61 -13.70
CA ILE A 144 1.79 -16.47 -14.26
C ILE A 144 0.41 -16.42 -13.60
N PRO A 145 0.03 -15.34 -12.88
CA PRO A 145 -1.33 -15.18 -12.38
C PRO A 145 -2.27 -14.80 -13.52
N TYR A 146 -3.48 -15.42 -13.56
CA TYR A 146 -4.48 -15.16 -14.60
C TYR A 146 -5.82 -14.67 -14.05
N SER A 147 -6.05 -14.77 -12.74
CA SER A 147 -7.33 -14.39 -12.11
C SER A 147 -7.38 -12.93 -11.70
N GLY A 148 -8.60 -12.41 -11.47
CA GLY A 148 -8.84 -11.05 -11.04
C GLY A 148 -8.26 -10.02 -12.01
N PHE A 149 -7.75 -8.93 -11.47
CA PHE A 149 -7.16 -7.84 -12.26
C PHE A 149 -5.85 -8.21 -12.97
N PHE A 150 -5.23 -9.38 -12.66
CA PHE A 150 -4.10 -9.89 -13.43
C PHE A 150 -4.44 -10.20 -14.89
N ARG A 151 -5.71 -10.27 -15.25
CA ARG A 151 -6.13 -10.37 -16.66
C ARG A 151 -5.69 -9.15 -17.48
N PHE A 152 -5.64 -7.98 -16.87
CA PHE A 152 -5.42 -6.70 -17.53
C PHE A 152 -3.99 -6.17 -17.35
N VAL A 153 -3.42 -6.33 -16.14
CA VAL A 153 -2.13 -5.76 -15.78
C VAL A 153 -1.23 -6.76 -15.04
N SER A 154 0.07 -6.50 -15.06
CA SER A 154 1.09 -7.36 -14.43
C SER A 154 1.20 -7.15 -12.92
N SER A 155 0.85 -5.97 -12.43
CA SER A 155 0.97 -5.58 -11.02
C SER A 155 -0.31 -4.89 -10.52
N PRO A 156 -1.44 -5.61 -10.48
CA PRO A 156 -2.70 -5.00 -10.05
C PRO A 156 -2.71 -4.64 -8.57
N ASN A 157 -1.90 -5.28 -7.73
CA ASN A 157 -1.70 -4.88 -6.36
C ASN A 157 -1.10 -3.47 -6.25
N TYR A 158 -0.13 -3.12 -7.10
CA TYR A 158 0.42 -1.75 -7.14
C TYR A 158 -0.59 -0.74 -7.71
N PHE A 159 -1.36 -1.14 -8.72
CA PHE A 159 -2.44 -0.32 -9.24
C PHE A 159 -3.48 0.00 -8.16
N GLY A 160 -3.92 -1.02 -7.42
CA GLY A 160 -4.85 -0.85 -6.30
C GLY A 160 -4.30 0.10 -5.23
N GLU A 161 -3.05 -0.08 -4.81
CA GLU A 161 -2.41 0.75 -3.79
C GLU A 161 -2.25 2.22 -4.24
N ILE A 162 -1.95 2.46 -5.52
CA ILE A 162 -1.90 3.82 -6.07
C ILE A 162 -3.29 4.48 -6.06
N ILE A 163 -4.33 3.77 -6.50
CA ILE A 163 -5.72 4.28 -6.47
C ILE A 163 -6.15 4.56 -5.04
N GLU A 164 -5.83 3.69 -4.11
CA GLU A 164 -6.13 3.83 -2.69
C GLU A 164 -5.55 5.13 -2.14
N TRP A 165 -4.27 5.42 -2.37
CA TRP A 165 -3.63 6.63 -1.86
C TRP A 165 -4.03 7.90 -2.62
N ILE A 166 -4.41 7.81 -3.89
CA ILE A 166 -5.09 8.90 -4.60
C ILE A 166 -6.45 9.19 -3.93
N GLY A 167 -7.21 8.14 -3.61
CA GLY A 167 -8.45 8.24 -2.85
C GLY A 167 -8.23 8.94 -1.51
N TRP A 168 -7.20 8.56 -0.75
CA TRP A 168 -6.80 9.21 0.49
C TRP A 168 -6.52 10.70 0.32
N ALA A 169 -5.75 11.08 -0.69
CA ALA A 169 -5.44 12.48 -0.98
C ALA A 169 -6.70 13.30 -1.26
N ILE A 170 -7.64 12.72 -2.02
CA ILE A 170 -8.92 13.37 -2.37
C ILE A 170 -9.84 13.48 -1.14
N LEU A 171 -10.04 12.40 -0.38
CA LEU A 171 -10.96 12.39 0.75
C LEU A 171 -10.51 13.26 1.93
N THR A 172 -9.19 13.38 2.12
CA THR A 172 -8.62 14.26 3.14
C THR A 172 -8.38 15.68 2.63
N TRP A 173 -8.36 15.87 1.31
CA TRP A 173 -8.03 17.13 0.64
C TRP A 173 -6.80 17.81 1.24
N SER A 174 -5.74 17.04 1.44
CA SER A 174 -4.55 17.45 2.17
C SER A 174 -3.28 17.34 1.32
N PHE A 175 -2.35 18.28 1.51
CA PHE A 175 -1.04 18.20 0.88
C PHE A 175 -0.21 17.01 1.36
N SER A 176 -0.35 16.59 2.62
CA SER A 176 0.31 15.38 3.13
C SER A 176 -0.22 14.11 2.44
N GLY A 177 -1.54 14.03 2.23
CA GLY A 177 -2.15 12.95 1.45
C GLY A 177 -1.70 12.96 -0.02
N LEU A 178 -1.66 14.15 -0.65
CA LEU A 178 -1.18 14.29 -2.02
C LEU A 178 0.30 13.88 -2.15
N ALA A 179 1.16 14.34 -1.25
CA ALA A 179 2.57 13.96 -1.24
C ALA A 179 2.75 12.44 -1.12
N PHE A 180 1.94 11.80 -0.28
CA PHE A 180 1.97 10.35 -0.15
C PHE A 180 1.49 9.63 -1.43
N ALA A 181 0.42 10.09 -2.06
CA ALA A 181 -0.06 9.53 -3.33
C ALA A 181 0.98 9.66 -4.44
N VAL A 182 1.62 10.82 -4.58
CA VAL A 182 2.68 11.06 -5.56
C VAL A 182 3.90 10.18 -5.29
N PHE A 183 4.33 10.06 -4.03
CA PHE A 183 5.42 9.18 -3.66
C PHE A 183 5.12 7.71 -3.96
N THR A 184 3.90 7.26 -3.65
CA THR A 184 3.45 5.89 -3.94
C THR A 184 3.49 5.62 -5.44
N LEU A 185 2.96 6.53 -6.27
CA LEU A 185 3.01 6.42 -7.72
C LEU A 185 4.46 6.34 -8.22
N ALA A 186 5.32 7.28 -7.78
CA ALA A 186 6.72 7.35 -8.19
C ALA A 186 7.52 6.09 -7.80
N ASN A 187 7.15 5.44 -6.72
CA ASN A 187 7.80 4.21 -6.23
C ASN A 187 7.27 2.95 -6.93
N LEU A 188 5.95 2.84 -7.09
CA LEU A 188 5.32 1.60 -7.57
C LEU A 188 5.24 1.50 -9.10
N ALA A 189 5.13 2.61 -9.83
CA ALA A 189 5.05 2.57 -11.29
C ALA A 189 6.33 1.99 -11.95
N PRO A 190 7.56 2.39 -11.57
CA PRO A 190 8.78 1.79 -12.10
C PRO A 190 8.92 0.30 -11.72
N ARG A 191 8.45 -0.08 -10.53
CA ARG A 191 8.44 -1.48 -10.08
C ARG A 191 7.47 -2.32 -10.90
N ALA A 192 6.28 -1.79 -11.22
CA ALA A 192 5.30 -2.46 -12.09
C ALA A 192 5.88 -2.70 -13.48
N TYR A 193 6.55 -1.70 -14.06
CA TYR A 193 7.26 -1.85 -15.34
C TYR A 193 8.33 -2.93 -15.29
N SER A 194 9.15 -2.93 -14.25
CA SER A 194 10.21 -3.93 -14.06
C SER A 194 9.64 -5.34 -13.91
N ASN A 195 8.54 -5.51 -13.16
CA ASN A 195 7.83 -6.78 -13.03
C ASN A 195 7.28 -7.25 -14.37
N HIS A 196 6.64 -6.35 -15.13
CA HIS A 196 6.10 -6.66 -16.46
C HIS A 196 7.18 -7.14 -17.42
N LYS A 197 8.30 -6.41 -17.49
CA LYS A 197 9.47 -6.79 -18.31
C LYS A 197 10.04 -8.15 -17.89
N TRP A 198 10.13 -8.39 -16.59
CA TRP A 198 10.60 -9.64 -16.04
C TRP A 198 9.69 -10.82 -16.44
N TYR A 199 8.35 -10.67 -16.34
CA TYR A 199 7.41 -11.70 -16.75
C TYR A 199 7.53 -12.02 -18.24
N LYS A 200 7.60 -10.98 -19.09
CA LYS A 200 7.78 -11.14 -20.55
C LYS A 200 9.06 -11.89 -20.91
N ASN A 201 10.15 -11.60 -20.21
CA ASN A 201 11.44 -12.24 -20.47
C ASN A 201 11.49 -13.67 -19.95
N LYS A 202 10.77 -13.96 -18.86
CA LYS A 202 10.82 -15.28 -18.22
C LYS A 202 9.88 -16.30 -18.86
N PHE A 203 8.74 -15.87 -19.38
CA PHE A 203 7.69 -16.75 -19.87
C PHE A 203 7.34 -16.42 -21.32
N SER A 204 7.62 -17.36 -22.23
CA SER A 204 7.24 -17.24 -23.64
C SER A 204 5.71 -17.19 -23.85
N SER A 205 4.95 -17.81 -22.94
CA SER A 205 3.49 -17.84 -22.91
C SER A 205 2.84 -16.64 -22.22
N TYR A 206 3.63 -15.60 -21.88
CA TYR A 206 3.07 -14.42 -21.19
C TYR A 206 2.08 -13.66 -22.08
N PRO A 207 0.88 -13.25 -21.60
CA PRO A 207 -0.13 -12.60 -22.41
C PRO A 207 0.37 -11.29 -23.04
N LYS A 208 0.34 -11.21 -24.37
CA LYS A 208 0.87 -10.06 -25.14
C LYS A 208 0.11 -8.75 -24.87
N ASN A 209 -1.20 -8.84 -24.64
CA ASN A 209 -2.09 -7.67 -24.45
C ASN A 209 -2.08 -7.11 -23.04
N ARG A 210 -1.45 -7.82 -22.06
CA ARG A 210 -1.40 -7.38 -20.68
C ARG A 210 -0.49 -6.17 -20.55
N LYS A 211 -0.92 -5.18 -19.77
CA LYS A 211 -0.18 -3.95 -19.50
C LYS A 211 0.64 -4.06 -18.21
N ALA A 212 1.51 -3.08 -17.94
CA ALA A 212 2.35 -3.11 -16.73
C ALA A 212 1.54 -2.78 -15.47
N LEU A 213 0.78 -1.68 -15.48
CA LEU A 213 0.16 -1.08 -14.31
C LEU A 213 -1.28 -0.62 -14.55
N ILE A 214 -1.52 0.23 -15.56
CA ILE A 214 -2.85 0.80 -15.82
C ILE A 214 -3.55 -0.02 -16.91
N PRO A 215 -4.75 -0.59 -16.61
CA PRO A 215 -5.49 -1.37 -17.60
C PRO A 215 -5.64 -0.63 -18.93
N PHE A 216 -5.37 -1.31 -20.01
CA PHE A 216 -5.47 -0.84 -21.41
C PHE A 216 -4.47 0.25 -21.82
N ILE A 217 -3.82 0.96 -20.90
CA ILE A 217 -2.97 2.13 -21.19
C ILE A 217 -1.48 1.78 -21.00
N TYR A 218 -1.08 1.43 -19.79
CA TYR A 218 0.34 1.31 -19.41
C TYR A 218 0.65 0.06 -18.60
#